data_8b58cc3e0d936434d203a8db4ee2e5bd
#
_entry.id   8b58cc3e0d936434d203a8db4ee2e5bd
#
_cell.length_a   1.000
_cell.length_b   1.000
_cell.length_c   1.000
_cell.angle_alpha   90.00
_cell.angle_beta   90.00
_cell.angle_gamma   90.00
#
_symmetry.space_group_name_H-M   'P 1'
#
loop_
_entity.id
_entity.type
_entity.pdbx_description
1 polymer ?
#
loop_
_entity_poly.entity_id
_entity_poly.type
_entity_poly.pdbx_seq_one_letter_code
_entity_poly.pdbx_strand_id
1 'polypeptide(L)'
;MKSDSRTAVRRARTGWFVAIALVALLFTFVVWKSGSMAKMMSAAAASDDQDFSRSAVGSSAKFVVEIASASAEGKMTGKLLEKKTEEIYIRTATAVTVQSNRQTKIVMGKAADVHAGAIVHVTGTVQKDQVVAANQIVILTGYVKVPSE
;
A
#
# COMPACT_ATOMS: atom_id res chain seq x y z
N MET A 1 -66.46 -18.93 19.13
CA MET A 1 -65.47 -18.06 18.52
C MET A 1 -64.10 -18.17 19.24
N LYS A 2 -63.26 -19.03 18.77
CA LYS A 2 -61.88 -19.19 19.22
C LYS A 2 -61.05 -19.39 17.95
N SER A 3 -60.50 -18.34 17.41
CA SER A 3 -59.67 -18.42 16.22
C SER A 3 -58.68 -17.23 16.23
N ASP A 4 -57.46 -17.53 15.89
CA ASP A 4 -56.45 -16.65 15.32
C ASP A 4 -55.47 -15.88 16.20
N SER A 5 -55.03 -16.40 17.34
CA SER A 5 -53.83 -15.88 17.99
C SER A 5 -52.51 -16.62 17.62
N ARG A 6 -52.57 -17.73 16.85
CA ARG A 6 -51.36 -18.53 16.54
C ARG A 6 -50.64 -18.14 15.27
N THR A 7 -51.25 -17.38 14.36
CA THR A 7 -50.64 -16.95 13.09
C THR A 7 -49.82 -15.67 13.21
N ALA A 8 -50.14 -14.78 14.15
CA ALA A 8 -49.41 -13.52 14.34
C ALA A 8 -48.00 -13.73 14.92
N VAL A 9 -47.81 -14.71 15.79
CA VAL A 9 -46.52 -14.99 16.43
C VAL A 9 -45.50 -15.60 15.46
N ARG A 10 -45.95 -16.34 14.44
CA ARG A 10 -45.04 -16.93 13.43
C ARG A 10 -44.45 -15.87 12.46
N ARG A 11 -45.21 -14.82 12.11
CA ARG A 11 -44.74 -13.77 11.21
C ARG A 11 -43.71 -12.84 11.85
N ALA A 12 -43.81 -12.58 13.16
CA ALA A 12 -42.84 -11.75 13.88
C ALA A 12 -41.48 -12.43 14.02
N ARG A 13 -41.43 -13.78 14.16
CA ARG A 13 -40.16 -14.51 14.25
C ARG A 13 -39.36 -14.57 12.95
N THR A 14 -40.04 -14.67 11.81
CA THR A 14 -39.37 -14.73 10.50
C THR A 14 -38.71 -13.36 10.13
N GLY A 15 -39.36 -12.24 10.47
CA GLY A 15 -38.80 -10.90 10.22
C GLY A 15 -37.51 -10.60 11.02
N TRP A 16 -37.43 -11.13 12.24
CA TRP A 16 -36.26 -10.93 13.09
C TRP A 16 -35.02 -11.69 12.56
N PHE A 17 -35.21 -12.93 12.09
CA PHE A 17 -34.10 -13.71 11.52
C PHE A 17 -33.55 -13.08 10.22
N VAL A 18 -34.41 -12.50 9.39
CA VAL A 18 -33.98 -11.79 8.16
C VAL A 18 -33.20 -10.53 8.52
N ALA A 19 -33.60 -9.76 9.52
CA ALA A 19 -32.90 -8.57 9.98
C ALA A 19 -31.52 -8.91 10.55
N ILE A 20 -31.40 -9.97 11.36
CA ILE A 20 -30.10 -10.40 11.93
C ILE A 20 -29.18 -10.92 10.82
N ALA A 21 -29.69 -11.65 9.84
CA ALA A 21 -28.90 -12.13 8.71
C ALA A 21 -28.34 -10.97 7.86
N LEU A 22 -29.13 -9.91 7.65
CA LEU A 22 -28.73 -8.73 6.87
C LEU A 22 -27.66 -7.90 7.60
N VAL A 23 -27.78 -7.75 8.91
CA VAL A 23 -26.76 -7.08 9.75
C VAL A 23 -25.46 -7.89 9.78
N ALA A 24 -25.53 -9.22 9.90
CA ALA A 24 -24.34 -10.08 9.85
C ALA A 24 -23.63 -9.99 8.49
N LEU A 25 -24.38 -9.90 7.39
CA LEU A 25 -23.84 -9.79 6.03
C LEU A 25 -23.18 -8.44 5.79
N LEU A 26 -23.73 -7.35 6.33
CA LEU A 26 -23.11 -6.02 6.30
C LEU A 26 -21.84 -5.99 7.16
N PHE A 27 -21.81 -6.63 8.32
CA PHE A 27 -20.61 -6.69 9.18
C PHE A 27 -19.47 -7.47 8.53
N THR A 28 -19.75 -8.60 7.88
CA THR A 28 -18.73 -9.37 7.14
C THR A 28 -18.19 -8.61 5.96
N PHE A 29 -18.99 -7.81 5.27
CA PHE A 29 -18.54 -7.00 4.15
C PHE A 29 -17.62 -5.84 4.59
N VAL A 30 -17.92 -5.18 5.72
CA VAL A 30 -17.11 -4.10 6.30
C VAL A 30 -15.78 -4.65 6.82
N VAL A 31 -15.78 -5.79 7.49
CA VAL A 31 -14.55 -6.43 7.99
C VAL A 31 -13.66 -6.91 6.84
N TRP A 32 -14.26 -7.39 5.74
CA TRP A 32 -13.47 -7.82 4.57
C TRP A 32 -12.80 -6.65 3.87
N LYS A 33 -13.48 -5.51 3.78
CA LYS A 33 -12.93 -4.29 3.17
C LYS A 33 -11.83 -3.65 4.01
N SER A 34 -11.96 -3.64 5.33
CA SER A 34 -10.91 -3.15 6.26
C SER A 34 -9.72 -4.10 6.36
N GLY A 35 -9.93 -5.40 6.30
CA GLY A 35 -8.85 -6.39 6.29
C GLY A 35 -7.98 -6.33 5.03
N SER A 36 -8.56 -5.96 3.89
CA SER A 36 -7.81 -5.78 2.64
C SER A 36 -6.89 -4.56 2.66
N MET A 37 -7.31 -3.45 3.29
CA MET A 37 -6.46 -2.27 3.46
C MET A 37 -5.30 -2.52 4.44
N ALA A 38 -5.54 -3.20 5.57
CA ALA A 38 -4.51 -3.56 6.52
C ALA A 38 -3.46 -4.50 5.90
N LYS A 39 -3.88 -5.44 5.04
CA LYS A 39 -2.96 -6.30 4.28
C LYS A 39 -2.14 -5.54 3.24
N MET A 40 -2.71 -4.52 2.59
CA MET A 40 -1.94 -3.67 1.66
C MET A 40 -0.91 -2.81 2.40
N MET A 41 -1.25 -2.25 3.56
CA MET A 41 -0.29 -1.50 4.38
C MET A 41 0.80 -2.41 4.96
N SER A 42 0.45 -3.62 5.40
CA SER A 42 1.43 -4.61 5.89
C SER A 42 2.36 -5.11 4.79
N ALA A 43 1.88 -5.26 3.56
CA ALA A 43 2.72 -5.65 2.42
C ALA A 43 3.67 -4.51 1.97
N ALA A 44 3.26 -3.24 2.13
CA ALA A 44 4.12 -2.09 1.89
C ALA A 44 5.19 -1.91 2.99
N ALA A 45 4.91 -2.37 4.21
CA ALA A 45 5.82 -2.26 5.36
C ALA A 45 6.86 -3.40 5.44
N ALA A 46 6.70 -4.47 4.69
CA ALA A 46 7.71 -5.53 4.56
C ALA A 46 8.76 -5.08 3.54
N SER A 47 9.60 -4.12 3.89
CA SER A 47 10.86 -3.91 3.21
C SER A 47 11.80 -5.03 3.66
N ASP A 48 11.89 -6.09 2.88
CA ASP A 48 13.07 -6.93 2.89
C ASP A 48 14.26 -6.01 2.62
N ASP A 49 15.25 -5.99 3.53
CA ASP A 49 16.56 -5.36 3.35
C ASP A 49 17.29 -6.02 2.18
N GLN A 50 16.81 -5.78 0.97
CA GLN A 50 17.55 -6.16 -0.21
C GLN A 50 18.70 -5.17 -0.37
N ASP A 51 19.91 -5.66 -0.13
CA ASP A 51 21.14 -5.00 -0.54
C ASP A 51 21.08 -4.73 -2.05
N PHE A 52 20.50 -3.59 -2.40
CA PHE A 52 20.21 -3.21 -3.78
C PHE A 52 21.47 -3.18 -4.65
N SER A 53 22.64 -2.98 -4.04
CA SER A 53 23.95 -2.93 -4.74
C SER A 53 24.34 -4.29 -5.34
N ARG A 54 23.73 -5.38 -4.90
CA ARG A 54 23.99 -6.76 -5.36
C ARG A 54 22.86 -7.40 -6.14
N SER A 55 21.78 -6.66 -6.38
CA SER A 55 20.63 -7.20 -7.10
C SER A 55 20.96 -7.47 -8.57
N ALA A 56 20.72 -8.69 -9.02
CA ALA A 56 20.93 -9.07 -10.40
C ALA A 56 19.93 -8.40 -11.34
N VAL A 57 20.36 -8.07 -12.55
CA VAL A 57 19.48 -7.56 -13.60
C VAL A 57 18.34 -8.55 -13.85
N GLY A 58 17.10 -8.08 -13.88
CA GLY A 58 15.88 -8.88 -14.02
C GLY A 58 15.29 -9.34 -12.69
N SER A 59 15.97 -9.13 -11.55
CA SER A 59 15.41 -9.45 -10.23
C SER A 59 14.33 -8.46 -9.81
N SER A 60 13.38 -8.92 -9.00
CA SER A 60 12.40 -8.06 -8.36
C SER A 60 13.06 -7.25 -7.25
N ALA A 61 12.79 -5.95 -7.23
CA ALA A 61 13.25 -5.04 -6.18
C ALA A 61 12.05 -4.44 -5.44
N LYS A 62 12.19 -4.35 -4.10
CA LYS A 62 11.21 -3.68 -3.22
C LYS A 62 11.99 -2.87 -2.19
N PHE A 63 11.74 -1.57 -2.15
CA PHE A 63 12.45 -0.69 -1.23
C PHE A 63 11.68 0.62 -1.01
N VAL A 64 12.06 1.34 0.03
CA VAL A 64 11.55 2.69 0.32
C VAL A 64 12.63 3.70 -0.05
N VAL A 65 12.25 4.77 -0.71
CA VAL A 65 13.15 5.83 -1.15
C VAL A 65 12.57 7.20 -0.86
N GLU A 66 13.41 8.13 -0.41
CA GLU A 66 13.11 9.55 -0.39
C GLU A 66 13.58 10.16 -1.71
N ILE A 67 12.66 10.71 -2.47
CA ILE A 67 12.92 11.27 -3.79
C ILE A 67 13.71 12.58 -3.63
N ALA A 68 14.88 12.64 -4.23
CA ALA A 68 15.70 13.86 -4.32
C ALA A 68 15.34 14.69 -5.56
N SER A 69 15.04 14.02 -6.68
CA SER A 69 14.59 14.68 -7.91
C SER A 69 13.67 13.78 -8.71
N ALA A 70 12.72 14.39 -9.41
CA ALA A 70 11.83 13.71 -10.34
C ALA A 70 11.75 14.51 -11.64
N SER A 71 11.87 13.83 -12.79
CA SER A 71 11.76 14.43 -14.12
C SER A 71 10.39 14.17 -14.74
N ALA A 72 10.00 15.01 -15.70
CA ALA A 72 8.75 14.82 -16.48
C ALA A 72 8.74 13.50 -17.28
N GLU A 73 9.90 12.92 -17.56
CA GLU A 73 10.04 11.64 -18.27
C GLU A 73 9.87 10.42 -17.35
N GLY A 74 9.55 10.64 -16.08
CA GLY A 74 9.33 9.58 -15.08
C GLY A 74 10.62 9.01 -14.48
N LYS A 75 11.78 9.63 -14.72
CA LYS A 75 13.02 9.27 -14.05
C LYS A 75 13.11 9.98 -12.70
N MET A 76 13.34 9.22 -11.65
CA MET A 76 13.45 9.69 -10.28
C MET A 76 14.79 9.25 -9.71
N THR A 77 15.43 10.11 -8.92
CA THR A 77 16.59 9.75 -8.12
C THR A 77 16.29 10.02 -6.67
N GLY A 78 16.86 9.26 -5.78
CA GLY A 78 16.64 9.44 -4.35
C GLY A 78 17.60 8.65 -3.50
N LYS A 79 17.44 8.76 -2.18
CA LYS A 79 18.18 7.99 -1.19
C LYS A 79 17.34 6.84 -0.67
N LEU A 80 17.93 5.67 -0.64
CA LEU A 80 17.32 4.49 -0.04
C LEU A 80 17.06 4.76 1.44
N LEU A 81 15.89 4.35 1.92
CA LEU A 81 15.50 4.42 3.32
C LEU A 81 15.47 3.02 3.92
N GLU A 82 16.07 2.87 5.08
CA GLU A 82 16.04 1.64 5.87
C GLU A 82 14.99 1.76 6.97
N LYS A 83 14.22 0.72 7.18
CA LYS A 83 13.17 0.67 8.20
C LYS A 83 13.81 0.49 9.59
N LYS A 84 13.58 1.45 10.48
CA LYS A 84 13.99 1.35 11.89
C LYS A 84 12.85 0.87 12.80
N THR A 85 11.64 1.40 12.58
CA THR A 85 10.40 0.98 13.23
C THR A 85 9.26 1.01 12.21
N GLU A 86 8.04 0.67 12.60
CA GLU A 86 6.89 0.70 11.66
C GLU A 86 6.63 2.07 11.04
N GLU A 87 6.96 3.15 11.73
CA GLU A 87 6.72 4.52 11.29
C GLU A 87 8.00 5.31 11.01
N ILE A 88 9.17 4.81 11.41
CA ILE A 88 10.44 5.54 11.34
C ILE A 88 11.38 4.85 10.35
N TYR A 89 11.84 5.64 9.40
CA TYR A 89 12.86 5.25 8.43
C TYR A 89 14.09 6.15 8.57
N ILE A 90 15.25 5.60 8.30
CA ILE A 90 16.53 6.33 8.31
C ILE A 90 17.12 6.38 6.91
N ARG A 91 17.78 7.50 6.58
CA ARG A 91 18.46 7.67 5.30
C ARG A 91 19.72 6.82 5.27
N THR A 92 19.92 6.10 4.17
CA THR A 92 21.20 5.42 3.88
C THR A 92 22.05 6.27 2.94
N ALA A 93 23.31 5.90 2.79
CA ALA A 93 24.19 6.51 1.81
C ALA A 93 23.89 6.07 0.36
N THR A 94 23.06 5.03 0.18
CA THR A 94 22.80 4.45 -1.13
C THR A 94 21.85 5.31 -1.94
N ALA A 95 22.31 5.78 -3.10
CA ALA A 95 21.48 6.44 -4.09
C ALA A 95 20.85 5.39 -5.00
N VAL A 96 19.58 5.62 -5.36
CA VAL A 96 18.85 4.76 -6.29
C VAL A 96 18.23 5.59 -7.42
N THR A 97 18.15 4.98 -8.60
CA THR A 97 17.44 5.54 -9.74
C THR A 97 16.23 4.67 -10.06
N VAL A 98 15.08 5.30 -10.16
CA VAL A 98 13.80 4.66 -10.46
C VAL A 98 13.29 5.24 -11.77
N GLN A 99 12.84 4.37 -12.67
CA GLN A 99 12.17 4.76 -13.90
C GLN A 99 10.71 4.34 -13.83
N SER A 100 9.81 5.29 -13.83
CA SER A 100 8.37 5.04 -14.01
C SER A 100 7.96 5.23 -15.46
N ASN A 101 6.86 4.62 -15.84
CA ASN A 101 6.25 4.75 -17.16
C ASN A 101 4.72 4.84 -17.02
N ARG A 102 4.00 4.90 -18.15
CA ARG A 102 2.54 4.99 -18.15
C ARG A 102 1.82 3.77 -17.56
N GLN A 103 2.51 2.63 -17.44
CA GLN A 103 1.98 1.39 -16.87
C GLN A 103 2.27 1.28 -15.36
N THR A 104 3.14 2.15 -14.82
CA THR A 104 3.46 2.18 -13.40
C THR A 104 2.21 2.54 -12.59
N LYS A 105 1.81 1.64 -11.69
CA LYS A 105 0.64 1.85 -10.82
C LYS A 105 1.04 2.74 -9.65
N ILE A 106 0.35 3.86 -9.48
CA ILE A 106 0.53 4.74 -8.32
C ILE A 106 -0.60 4.50 -7.33
N VAL A 107 -0.26 4.29 -6.07
CA VAL A 107 -1.17 3.95 -4.97
C VAL A 107 -0.98 4.93 -3.83
N MET A 108 -2.06 5.25 -3.11
CA MET A 108 -2.12 6.21 -1.99
C MET A 108 -1.77 7.64 -2.38
N GLY A 109 -2.03 8.01 -3.65
CA GLY A 109 -1.82 9.36 -4.16
C GLY A 109 -1.88 9.43 -5.68
N LYS A 110 -1.36 10.50 -6.24
CA LYS A 110 -1.34 10.80 -7.67
C LYS A 110 0.10 10.95 -8.17
N ALA A 111 0.30 10.95 -9.47
CA ALA A 111 1.62 11.17 -10.07
C ALA A 111 2.25 12.52 -9.66
N ALA A 112 1.43 13.56 -9.44
CA ALA A 112 1.90 14.86 -8.97
C ALA A 112 2.47 14.84 -7.54
N ASP A 113 2.12 13.84 -6.73
CA ASP A 113 2.61 13.69 -5.37
C ASP A 113 4.00 13.04 -5.32
N VAL A 114 4.49 12.56 -6.47
CA VAL A 114 5.84 12.00 -6.63
C VAL A 114 6.79 13.13 -7.03
N HIS A 115 7.26 13.88 -6.06
CA HIS A 115 8.14 15.04 -6.22
C HIS A 115 9.33 14.97 -5.27
N ALA A 116 10.27 15.90 -5.37
CA ALA A 116 11.39 16.00 -4.44
C ALA A 116 10.90 16.13 -2.98
N GLY A 117 11.45 15.34 -2.08
CA GLY A 117 11.04 15.21 -0.68
C GLY A 117 9.92 14.20 -0.43
N ALA A 118 9.30 13.63 -1.47
CA ALA A 118 8.32 12.58 -1.29
C ALA A 118 8.99 11.27 -0.85
N ILE A 119 8.33 10.56 0.06
CA ILE A 119 8.73 9.23 0.50
C ILE A 119 7.82 8.23 -0.19
N VAL A 120 8.41 7.29 -0.92
CA VAL A 120 7.67 6.30 -1.69
C VAL A 120 8.24 4.90 -1.51
N HIS A 121 7.36 3.91 -1.47
CA HIS A 121 7.73 2.51 -1.60
C HIS A 121 7.64 2.10 -3.06
N VAL A 122 8.72 1.59 -3.59
CA VAL A 122 8.84 1.17 -4.99
C VAL A 122 8.89 -0.35 -5.07
N THR A 123 8.08 -0.90 -5.96
CA THR A 123 8.18 -2.29 -6.40
C THR A 123 8.44 -2.29 -7.89
N GLY A 124 9.48 -2.99 -8.32
CA GLY A 124 9.88 -2.98 -9.73
C GLY A 124 10.86 -4.08 -10.06
N THR A 125 11.52 -3.93 -11.19
CA THR A 125 12.52 -4.87 -11.72
C THR A 125 13.82 -4.13 -11.94
N VAL A 126 14.93 -4.69 -11.46
CA VAL A 126 16.28 -4.16 -11.64
C VAL A 126 16.66 -4.28 -13.11
N GLN A 127 17.04 -3.16 -13.72
CA GLN A 127 17.57 -3.07 -15.08
C GLN A 127 19.09 -2.89 -15.06
N LYS A 128 19.66 -2.72 -16.25
CA LYS A 128 21.08 -2.35 -16.38
C LYS A 128 21.33 -1.01 -15.66
N ASP A 129 22.57 -0.82 -15.22
CA ASP A 129 23.01 0.39 -14.52
C ASP A 129 22.29 0.65 -13.19
N GLN A 130 21.77 -0.41 -12.55
CA GLN A 130 21.04 -0.34 -11.26
C GLN A 130 19.82 0.58 -11.28
N VAL A 131 19.25 0.80 -12.44
CA VAL A 131 17.97 1.49 -12.59
C VAL A 131 16.86 0.50 -12.29
N VAL A 132 15.86 0.91 -11.49
CA VAL A 132 14.67 0.11 -11.23
C VAL A 132 13.51 0.58 -12.08
N ALA A 133 13.04 -0.27 -12.98
CA ALA A 133 11.78 -0.05 -13.67
C ALA A 133 10.62 -0.31 -12.71
N ALA A 134 9.94 0.76 -12.30
CA ALA A 134 8.86 0.68 -11.33
C ALA A 134 7.59 0.10 -11.96
N ASN A 135 7.08 -0.98 -11.37
CA ASN A 135 5.75 -1.52 -11.67
C ASN A 135 4.69 -0.88 -10.78
N GLN A 136 5.07 -0.55 -9.52
CA GLN A 136 4.18 0.09 -8.56
C GLN A 136 4.96 1.08 -7.69
N ILE A 137 4.33 2.21 -7.41
CA ILE A 137 4.80 3.23 -6.47
C ILE A 137 3.69 3.49 -5.46
N VAL A 138 3.99 3.32 -4.18
CA VAL A 138 3.08 3.63 -3.07
C VAL A 138 3.58 4.87 -2.36
N ILE A 139 2.77 5.92 -2.27
CA ILE A 139 3.17 7.17 -1.63
C ILE A 139 3.01 7.01 -0.12
N LEU A 140 4.12 7.17 0.61
CA LEU A 140 4.19 7.06 2.07
C LEU A 140 4.36 8.41 2.77
N THR A 141 4.49 9.50 2.01
CA THR A 141 4.61 10.86 2.56
C THR A 141 3.45 11.17 3.51
N GLY A 142 3.77 11.58 4.74
CA GLY A 142 2.77 11.82 5.79
C GLY A 142 2.38 10.59 6.62
N TYR A 143 2.72 9.38 6.20
CA TYR A 143 2.47 8.14 6.94
C TYR A 143 3.72 7.64 7.69
N VAL A 144 4.89 8.03 7.23
CA VAL A 144 6.17 7.65 7.83
C VAL A 144 7.01 8.89 8.14
N LYS A 145 7.92 8.77 9.09
CA LYS A 145 8.81 9.83 9.53
C LYS A 145 10.25 9.48 9.17
N VAL A 146 10.94 10.43 8.58
CA VAL A 146 12.39 10.37 8.37
C VAL A 146 13.00 11.48 9.19
N PRO A 147 13.73 11.17 10.29
CA PRO A 147 14.37 12.19 11.11
C PRO A 147 15.33 13.04 10.26
N SER A 148 15.33 14.35 10.49
CA SER A 148 16.36 15.25 9.98
C SER A 148 17.67 14.90 10.70
N GLU A 149 18.75 14.79 9.94
CA GLU A 149 20.11 14.72 10.47
C GLU A 149 20.48 16.01 11.18
#